data_7a91f7c84319260e064c145a35c55244
#
_entry.id   7a91f7c84319260e064c145a35c55244
#
_cell.length_a   1.000
_cell.length_b   1.000
_cell.length_c   1.000
_cell.angle_alpha   90.00
_cell.angle_beta   90.00
_cell.angle_gamma   90.00
#
_symmetry.space_group_name_H-M   'P 1'
#
loop_
_entity.id
_entity.type
_entity.pdbx_description
1 polymer ?
#
loop_
_entity_poly.entity_id
_entity_poly.type
_entity_poly.pdbx_seq_one_letter_code
_entity_poly.pdbx_strand_id
1 'polypeptide(L)'
;KKRLVGDENMVYEKNIKSSNEDKVKELSEKLEDGIKDLFESDKYKNFLKVMSKFHNYSFRNSILIMMQKPEATYVAGFNKWNTFKRKVNKGEKGIKIFAPSPIKKKVQQYKKDEKGNFIYVDGKKVIEEVEQIIPKYKITYVFDISQTSGEPLPSLTEELKGSVNDYSNFKKALENSTSFNVAYGSIKGE
;
A
#
# COMPACT_ATOMS: atom_id res chain seq x y z
N LYS A 1 -9.70 -44.69 -25.73
CA LYS A 1 -8.60 -44.13 -24.93
C LYS A 1 -8.92 -42.66 -24.63
N LYS A 2 -9.58 -42.42 -23.48
CA LYS A 2 -9.72 -41.04 -22.95
C LYS A 2 -8.42 -40.72 -22.19
N ARG A 3 -7.66 -39.75 -22.68
CA ARG A 3 -6.52 -39.16 -21.96
C ARG A 3 -7.05 -38.30 -20.83
N LEU A 4 -6.61 -38.62 -19.63
CA LEU A 4 -6.79 -37.81 -18.42
C LEU A 4 -5.98 -36.51 -18.55
N VAL A 5 -6.66 -35.38 -18.82
CA VAL A 5 -6.06 -34.03 -18.91
C VAL A 5 -6.18 -33.32 -17.55
N GLY A 6 -6.39 -34.07 -16.44
CA GLY A 6 -6.67 -33.46 -15.13
C GLY A 6 -5.47 -33.24 -14.22
N ASP A 7 -4.40 -34.02 -14.35
CA ASP A 7 -3.34 -34.04 -13.33
C ASP A 7 -2.23 -32.99 -13.54
N GLU A 8 -1.92 -32.63 -14.78
CA GLU A 8 -0.83 -31.67 -15.04
C GLU A 8 -1.20 -30.24 -14.62
N ASN A 9 -2.47 -29.82 -14.83
CA ASN A 9 -2.90 -28.50 -14.39
C ASN A 9 -2.96 -28.35 -12.86
N MET A 10 -3.30 -29.43 -12.14
CA MET A 10 -3.32 -29.43 -10.68
C MET A 10 -1.92 -29.38 -10.07
N VAL A 11 -0.94 -30.02 -10.73
CA VAL A 11 0.48 -29.96 -10.34
C VAL A 11 1.07 -28.58 -10.62
N TYR A 12 0.72 -27.96 -11.76
CA TYR A 12 1.15 -26.60 -12.10
C TYR A 12 0.57 -25.56 -11.13
N GLU A 13 -0.71 -25.64 -10.80
CA GLU A 13 -1.32 -24.73 -9.82
C GLU A 13 -0.76 -24.92 -8.40
N LYS A 14 -0.46 -26.16 -7.97
CA LYS A 14 0.20 -26.44 -6.69
C LYS A 14 1.62 -25.86 -6.65
N ASN A 15 2.39 -26.04 -7.70
CA ASN A 15 3.76 -25.53 -7.76
C ASN A 15 3.82 -23.99 -7.79
N ILE A 16 2.88 -23.33 -8.47
CA ILE A 16 2.78 -21.85 -8.47
C ILE A 16 2.34 -21.33 -7.09
N LYS A 17 1.41 -21.98 -6.42
CA LYS A 17 0.96 -21.60 -5.06
C LYS A 17 2.06 -21.80 -4.02
N SER A 18 2.75 -22.92 -4.03
CA SER A 18 3.93 -23.18 -3.18
C SER A 18 5.00 -22.12 -3.39
N SER A 19 5.39 -21.85 -4.63
CA SER A 19 6.39 -20.82 -4.94
C SER A 19 6.03 -19.39 -4.48
N ASN A 20 4.75 -19.02 -4.44
CA ASN A 20 4.33 -17.70 -3.94
C ASN A 20 4.32 -17.65 -2.41
N GLU A 21 3.92 -18.71 -1.73
CA GLU A 21 3.94 -18.80 -0.27
C GLU A 21 5.38 -18.77 0.25
N ASP A 22 6.29 -19.49 -0.40
CA ASP A 22 7.72 -19.48 -0.05
C ASP A 22 8.34 -18.07 -0.23
N LYS A 23 8.03 -17.38 -1.31
CA LYS A 23 8.48 -15.99 -1.55
C LYS A 23 7.92 -15.00 -0.53
N VAL A 24 6.67 -15.15 -0.14
CA VAL A 24 6.04 -14.32 0.91
C VAL A 24 6.73 -14.58 2.24
N LYS A 25 7.03 -15.84 2.57
CA LYS A 25 7.74 -16.22 3.79
C LYS A 25 9.15 -15.62 3.80
N GLU A 26 9.93 -15.79 2.74
CA GLU A 26 11.28 -15.20 2.61
C GLU A 26 11.26 -13.67 2.79
N LEU A 27 10.31 -12.99 2.16
CA LEU A 27 10.18 -11.54 2.28
C LEU A 27 9.76 -11.12 3.70
N SER A 28 8.95 -11.95 4.39
CA SER A 28 8.55 -11.69 5.78
C SER A 28 9.74 -11.84 6.75
N GLU A 29 10.57 -12.86 6.58
CA GLU A 29 11.79 -13.06 7.37
C GLU A 29 12.76 -11.88 7.19
N LYS A 30 12.99 -11.45 5.95
CA LYS A 30 13.79 -10.24 5.66
C LYS A 30 13.23 -8.98 6.31
N LEU A 31 11.89 -8.85 6.33
CA LEU A 31 11.23 -7.72 6.97
C LEU A 31 11.45 -7.74 8.49
N GLU A 32 11.35 -8.91 9.14
CA GLU A 32 11.59 -9.04 10.58
C GLU A 32 13.00 -8.64 10.96
N ASP A 33 14.00 -9.08 10.20
CA ASP A 33 15.41 -8.68 10.41
C ASP A 33 15.60 -7.18 10.18
N GLY A 34 14.97 -6.61 9.16
CA GLY A 34 15.01 -5.18 8.90
C GLY A 34 14.35 -4.34 10.00
N ILE A 35 13.28 -4.85 10.64
CA ILE A 35 12.63 -4.22 11.77
C ILE A 35 13.57 -4.20 12.98
N LYS A 36 14.25 -5.31 13.30
CA LYS A 36 15.23 -5.38 14.40
C LYS A 36 16.35 -4.36 14.18
N ASP A 37 16.99 -4.38 13.00
CA ASP A 37 18.06 -3.44 12.65
C ASP A 37 17.61 -1.97 12.73
N LEU A 38 16.35 -1.68 12.41
CA LEU A 38 15.77 -0.35 12.49
C LEU A 38 15.70 0.18 13.92
N PHE A 39 15.27 -0.66 14.88
CA PHE A 39 15.12 -0.27 16.28
C PHE A 39 16.43 -0.30 17.06
N GLU A 40 17.41 -1.06 16.63
CA GLU A 40 18.74 -1.16 17.24
C GLU A 40 19.74 -0.12 16.73
N SER A 41 19.36 0.70 15.75
CA SER A 41 20.25 1.65 15.07
C SER A 41 19.67 3.07 15.00
N ASP A 42 20.57 4.05 14.71
CA ASP A 42 20.18 5.45 14.45
C ASP A 42 19.32 5.64 13.17
N LYS A 43 18.98 4.54 12.48
CA LYS A 43 18.15 4.57 11.26
C LYS A 43 16.69 4.94 11.52
N TYR A 44 16.26 4.93 12.79
CA TYR A 44 14.88 5.24 13.16
C TYR A 44 14.43 6.65 12.71
N LYS A 45 15.31 7.65 12.81
CA LYS A 45 15.00 9.00 12.33
C LYS A 45 14.74 9.04 10.80
N ASN A 46 15.57 8.31 10.05
CA ASN A 46 15.39 8.20 8.60
C ASN A 46 14.10 7.45 8.24
N PHE A 47 13.77 6.42 9.03
CA PHE A 47 12.51 5.71 8.88
C PHE A 47 11.29 6.62 9.06
N LEU A 48 11.27 7.50 10.08
CA LEU A 48 10.18 8.46 10.27
C LEU A 48 10.03 9.40 9.09
N LYS A 49 11.13 9.86 8.49
CA LYS A 49 11.12 10.67 7.26
C LYS A 49 10.54 9.89 6.06
N VAL A 50 10.85 8.61 5.95
CA VAL A 50 10.31 7.74 4.89
C VAL A 50 8.82 7.52 5.12
N MET A 51 8.39 7.25 6.34
CA MET A 51 6.98 7.08 6.71
C MET A 51 6.12 8.29 6.34
N SER A 52 6.63 9.51 6.54
CA SER A 52 5.92 10.73 6.17
C SER A 52 5.68 10.85 4.65
N LYS A 53 6.55 10.28 3.83
CA LYS A 53 6.43 10.27 2.36
C LYS A 53 5.48 9.19 1.86
N PHE A 54 5.42 8.05 2.56
CA PHE A 54 4.70 6.86 2.12
C PHE A 54 3.40 6.58 2.90
N HIS A 55 2.66 7.63 3.25
CA HIS A 55 1.42 7.52 4.02
C HIS A 55 0.34 6.61 3.36
N ASN A 56 0.42 6.36 2.06
CA ASN A 56 -0.46 5.45 1.34
C ASN A 56 -0.06 3.96 1.44
N TYR A 57 1.07 3.67 2.07
CA TYR A 57 1.57 2.31 2.26
C TYR A 57 1.45 1.89 3.73
N SER A 58 1.23 0.60 3.96
CA SER A 58 1.26 0.08 5.33
C SER A 58 2.66 0.20 5.92
N PHE A 59 2.77 0.21 7.25
CA PHE A 59 4.03 0.21 7.98
C PHE A 59 5.03 -0.82 7.43
N ARG A 60 4.58 -2.08 7.26
CA ARG A 60 5.41 -3.17 6.71
C ARG A 60 5.93 -2.85 5.31
N ASN A 61 5.08 -2.34 4.44
CA ASN A 61 5.48 -2.00 3.08
C ASN A 61 6.41 -0.78 3.04
N SER A 62 6.24 0.20 3.91
CA SER A 62 7.15 1.34 4.02
C SER A 62 8.56 0.92 4.43
N ILE A 63 8.68 -0.05 5.36
CA ILE A 63 9.98 -0.64 5.71
C ILE A 63 10.58 -1.38 4.53
N LEU A 64 9.79 -2.21 3.83
CA LEU A 64 10.27 -2.94 2.65
C LEU A 64 10.77 -1.99 1.54
N ILE A 65 10.08 -0.86 1.34
CA ILE A 65 10.52 0.17 0.39
C ILE A 65 11.85 0.76 0.84
N MET A 66 11.95 1.18 2.10
CA MET A 66 13.17 1.78 2.65
C MET A 66 14.37 0.83 2.57
N MET A 67 14.18 -0.46 2.91
CA MET A 67 15.25 -1.46 2.86
C MET A 67 15.78 -1.70 1.44
N GLN A 68 14.91 -1.67 0.44
CA GLN A 68 15.26 -1.96 -0.95
C GLN A 68 15.69 -0.71 -1.73
N LYS A 69 15.19 0.46 -1.36
CA LYS A 69 15.50 1.74 -2.00
C LYS A 69 15.38 2.89 -0.99
N PRO A 70 16.44 3.12 -0.18
CA PRO A 70 16.43 4.12 0.90
C PRO A 70 16.15 5.56 0.43
N GLU A 71 16.57 5.89 -0.79
CA GLU A 71 16.42 7.19 -1.42
C GLU A 71 15.07 7.38 -2.13
N ALA A 72 14.18 6.41 -2.09
CA ALA A 72 12.87 6.49 -2.75
C ALA A 72 12.08 7.72 -2.26
N THR A 73 11.44 8.41 -3.21
CA THR A 73 10.67 9.63 -2.96
C THR A 73 9.20 9.49 -3.27
N TYR A 74 8.85 8.86 -4.39
CA TYR A 74 7.49 8.61 -4.81
C TYR A 74 7.39 7.24 -5.48
N VAL A 75 6.64 6.35 -4.88
CA VAL A 75 6.57 4.95 -5.29
C VAL A 75 5.16 4.60 -5.75
N ALA A 76 5.06 3.94 -6.90
CA ALA A 76 3.78 3.48 -7.44
C ALA A 76 3.93 2.18 -8.24
N GLY A 77 2.81 1.47 -8.42
CA GLY A 77 2.75 0.30 -9.27
C GLY A 77 2.89 0.64 -10.76
N PHE A 78 3.30 -0.33 -11.57
CA PHE A 78 3.53 -0.16 -13.00
C PHE A 78 2.37 0.51 -13.75
N ASN A 79 1.14 0.03 -13.52
CA ASN A 79 -0.04 0.59 -14.18
C ASN A 79 -0.34 2.02 -13.72
N LYS A 80 -0.05 2.35 -12.46
CA LYS A 80 -0.24 3.71 -11.93
C LYS A 80 0.71 4.69 -12.60
N TRP A 81 1.95 4.29 -12.89
CA TRP A 81 2.90 5.12 -13.66
C TRP A 81 2.36 5.45 -15.04
N ASN A 82 1.73 4.48 -15.73
CA ASN A 82 1.11 4.72 -17.04
C ASN A 82 -0.01 5.78 -16.96
N THR A 83 -0.81 5.82 -15.87
CA THR A 83 -1.83 6.87 -15.68
C THR A 83 -1.23 8.28 -15.51
N PHE A 84 0.02 8.36 -15.02
CA PHE A 84 0.79 9.59 -14.93
C PHE A 84 1.58 9.91 -16.21
N LYS A 85 1.31 9.19 -17.31
CA LYS A 85 2.05 9.30 -18.57
C LYS A 85 3.56 9.10 -18.40
N ARG A 86 3.92 8.25 -17.44
CA ARG A 86 5.30 7.84 -17.16
C ARG A 86 5.44 6.34 -17.41
N LYS A 87 6.63 5.93 -17.84
CA LYS A 87 6.97 4.53 -18.12
C LYS A 87 8.15 4.12 -17.26
N VAL A 88 8.08 2.91 -16.70
CA VAL A 88 9.23 2.31 -16.01
C VAL A 88 10.32 2.04 -17.03
N ASN A 89 11.54 2.44 -16.70
CA ASN A 89 12.70 2.29 -17.57
C ASN A 89 13.04 0.80 -17.74
N LYS A 90 13.53 0.43 -18.93
CA LYS A 90 13.91 -0.95 -19.21
C LYS A 90 15.08 -1.36 -18.31
N GLY A 91 14.97 -2.53 -17.69
CA GLY A 91 16.02 -3.08 -16.81
C GLY A 91 15.88 -2.70 -15.34
N GLU A 92 14.96 -1.82 -14.97
CA GLU A 92 14.72 -1.45 -13.58
C GLU A 92 14.20 -2.61 -12.75
N LYS A 93 14.71 -2.75 -11.53
CA LYS A 93 14.28 -3.76 -10.56
C LYS A 93 13.17 -3.19 -9.68
N GLY A 94 11.99 -3.82 -9.74
CA GLY A 94 10.86 -3.42 -8.90
C GLY A 94 11.11 -3.69 -7.42
N ILE A 95 10.63 -2.80 -6.59
CA ILE A 95 10.61 -2.93 -5.13
C ILE A 95 9.50 -3.90 -4.75
N LYS A 96 9.83 -4.96 -4.01
CA LYS A 96 8.87 -5.98 -3.58
C LYS A 96 8.08 -5.50 -2.37
N ILE A 97 6.76 -5.57 -2.46
CA ILE A 97 5.86 -5.26 -1.36
C ILE A 97 4.76 -6.31 -1.24
N PHE A 98 4.08 -6.35 -0.10
CA PHE A 98 2.90 -7.18 0.08
C PHE A 98 1.65 -6.50 -0.47
N ALA A 99 0.86 -7.24 -1.24
CA ALA A 99 -0.46 -6.84 -1.68
C ALA A 99 -1.51 -7.83 -1.17
N PRO A 100 -2.70 -7.38 -0.72
CA PRO A 100 -3.77 -8.27 -0.34
C PRO A 100 -4.23 -9.10 -1.55
N SER A 101 -4.46 -10.38 -1.31
CA SER A 101 -4.98 -11.33 -2.30
C SER A 101 -5.94 -12.31 -1.60
N PRO A 102 -7.06 -11.79 -1.03
CA PRO A 102 -7.99 -12.63 -0.28
C PRO A 102 -8.57 -13.73 -1.17
N ILE A 103 -8.78 -14.89 -0.58
CA ILE A 103 -9.46 -16.00 -1.24
C ILE A 103 -10.83 -16.20 -0.58
N LYS A 104 -11.84 -16.43 -1.42
CA LYS A 104 -13.15 -16.86 -0.97
C LYS A 104 -13.18 -18.38 -0.95
N LYS A 105 -13.54 -18.96 0.18
CA LYS A 105 -13.68 -20.39 0.35
C LYS A 105 -15.05 -20.70 0.94
N LYS A 106 -15.76 -21.63 0.34
CA LYS A 106 -16.96 -22.19 0.91
C LYS A 106 -16.59 -23.15 2.03
N VAL A 107 -17.10 -22.93 3.21
CA VAL A 107 -16.90 -23.77 4.38
C VAL A 107 -18.25 -24.20 4.92
N GLN A 108 -18.32 -25.46 5.37
CA GLN A 108 -19.49 -25.97 6.07
C GLN A 108 -19.37 -25.60 7.54
N GLN A 109 -20.42 -25.00 8.07
CA GLN A 109 -20.54 -24.72 9.49
C GLN A 109 -21.92 -25.11 10.01
N TYR A 110 -22.03 -25.32 11.33
CA TYR A 110 -23.33 -25.53 11.94
C TYR A 110 -24.11 -24.23 11.99
N LYS A 111 -25.34 -24.27 11.46
CA LYS A 111 -26.24 -23.12 11.45
C LYS A 111 -26.63 -22.71 12.86
N LYS A 112 -26.63 -21.41 13.12
CA LYS A 112 -27.01 -20.81 14.40
C LYS A 112 -28.19 -19.88 14.21
N ASP A 113 -29.01 -19.75 15.23
CA ASP A 113 -30.08 -18.76 15.31
C ASP A 113 -29.52 -17.37 15.63
N GLU A 114 -30.39 -16.35 15.67
CA GLU A 114 -30.01 -14.96 16.00
C GLU A 114 -29.45 -14.80 17.43
N LYS A 115 -29.70 -15.77 18.31
CA LYS A 115 -29.19 -15.82 19.69
C LYS A 115 -27.90 -16.60 19.83
N GLY A 116 -27.37 -17.15 18.71
CA GLY A 116 -26.12 -17.91 18.67
C GLY A 116 -26.25 -19.42 19.01
N ASN A 117 -27.49 -19.95 19.21
CA ASN A 117 -27.70 -21.35 19.48
C ASN A 117 -27.70 -22.18 18.19
N PHE A 118 -27.25 -23.44 18.27
CA PHE A 118 -27.31 -24.34 17.13
C PHE A 118 -28.74 -24.72 16.77
N ILE A 119 -29.05 -24.72 15.48
CA ILE A 119 -30.37 -25.16 14.96
C ILE A 119 -30.31 -26.67 14.74
N TYR A 120 -31.35 -27.36 15.21
CA TYR A 120 -31.52 -28.82 15.05
C TYR A 120 -32.75 -29.13 14.20
N VAL A 121 -32.65 -30.12 13.32
CA VAL A 121 -33.75 -30.71 12.59
C VAL A 121 -33.62 -32.22 12.78
N ASP A 122 -34.69 -32.90 13.21
CA ASP A 122 -34.69 -34.33 13.52
C ASP A 122 -33.54 -34.79 14.45
N GLY A 123 -33.23 -33.95 15.46
CA GLY A 123 -32.18 -34.25 16.44
C GLY A 123 -30.76 -34.08 15.92
N LYS A 124 -30.57 -33.64 14.67
CA LYS A 124 -29.26 -33.38 14.06
C LYS A 124 -29.02 -31.89 13.86
N LYS A 125 -27.79 -31.45 14.08
CA LYS A 125 -27.40 -30.06 13.81
C LYS A 125 -27.48 -29.78 12.31
N VAL A 126 -28.13 -28.69 11.96
CA VAL A 126 -28.22 -28.22 10.58
C VAL A 126 -26.87 -27.66 10.14
N ILE A 127 -26.41 -28.13 8.99
CA ILE A 127 -25.17 -27.61 8.35
C ILE A 127 -25.58 -26.64 7.26
N GLU A 128 -24.92 -25.50 7.22
CA GLU A 128 -25.02 -24.53 6.14
C GLU A 128 -23.65 -24.31 5.47
N GLU A 129 -23.67 -23.97 4.21
CA GLU A 129 -22.48 -23.59 3.46
C GLU A 129 -22.40 -22.07 3.44
N VAL A 130 -21.32 -21.53 4.01
CA VAL A 130 -21.06 -20.09 4.04
C VAL A 130 -19.78 -19.74 3.28
N GLU A 131 -19.78 -18.59 2.62
CA GLU A 131 -18.57 -18.08 1.96
C GLU A 131 -17.72 -17.36 3.01
N GLN A 132 -16.53 -17.89 3.27
CA GLN A 132 -15.54 -17.29 4.16
C GLN A 132 -14.42 -16.65 3.34
N ILE A 133 -14.11 -15.38 3.66
CA ILE A 133 -12.97 -14.66 3.08
C ILE A 133 -11.74 -14.96 3.93
N ILE A 134 -10.78 -15.66 3.36
CA ILE A 134 -9.50 -15.94 4.00
C ILE A 134 -8.49 -14.89 3.54
N PRO A 135 -7.94 -14.06 4.45
CA PRO A 135 -6.94 -13.08 4.10
C PRO A 135 -5.66 -13.80 3.65
N LYS A 136 -5.24 -13.52 2.43
CA LYS A 136 -3.94 -13.93 1.90
C LYS A 136 -3.22 -12.74 1.30
N TYR A 137 -1.90 -12.84 1.22
CA TYR A 137 -1.04 -11.85 0.61
C TYR A 137 -0.26 -12.46 -0.54
N LYS A 138 0.08 -11.62 -1.50
CA LYS A 138 1.01 -11.93 -2.59
C LYS A 138 2.07 -10.84 -2.69
N ILE A 139 3.20 -11.16 -3.28
CA ILE A 139 4.22 -10.17 -3.62
C ILE A 139 3.78 -9.44 -4.88
N THR A 140 3.87 -8.10 -4.83
CA THR A 140 3.75 -7.23 -5.99
C THR A 140 4.95 -6.30 -6.07
N TYR A 141 5.10 -5.64 -7.23
CA TYR A 141 6.24 -4.77 -7.50
C TYR A 141 5.76 -3.33 -7.67
N VAL A 142 6.49 -2.43 -7.05
CA VAL A 142 6.33 -0.99 -7.23
C VAL A 142 7.67 -0.39 -7.66
N PHE A 143 7.63 0.80 -8.20
CA PHE A 143 8.80 1.49 -8.75
C PHE A 143 8.82 2.92 -8.24
N ASP A 144 10.00 3.42 -7.90
CA ASP A 144 10.17 4.83 -7.54
C ASP A 144 10.19 5.72 -8.79
N ILE A 145 9.86 6.99 -8.64
CA ILE A 145 9.87 7.97 -9.72
C ILE A 145 11.21 8.02 -10.45
N SER A 146 12.34 7.84 -9.75
CA SER A 146 13.68 7.80 -10.33
C SER A 146 13.89 6.64 -11.31
N GLN A 147 13.05 5.61 -11.22
CA GLN A 147 13.05 4.45 -12.11
C GLN A 147 12.12 4.62 -13.31
N THR A 148 11.58 5.83 -13.51
CA THR A 148 10.59 6.10 -14.55
C THR A 148 10.95 7.31 -15.38
N SER A 149 10.51 7.33 -16.64
CA SER A 149 10.64 8.46 -17.57
C SER A 149 9.26 8.89 -18.07
N GLY A 150 9.09 10.18 -18.36
CA GLY A 150 7.83 10.74 -18.86
C GLY A 150 7.53 12.12 -18.30
N GLU A 151 6.27 12.51 -18.27
CA GLU A 151 5.83 13.82 -17.81
C GLU A 151 6.17 14.05 -16.33
N PRO A 152 6.45 15.31 -15.91
CA PRO A 152 6.58 15.63 -14.49
C PRO A 152 5.30 15.30 -13.75
N LEU A 153 5.42 14.89 -12.48
CA LEU A 153 4.23 14.69 -11.65
C LEU A 153 3.56 16.03 -11.36
N PRO A 154 2.21 16.05 -11.25
CA PRO A 154 1.50 17.22 -10.81
C PRO A 154 2.08 17.70 -9.47
N SER A 155 2.50 18.95 -9.41
CA SER A 155 2.90 19.59 -8.15
C SER A 155 1.63 19.87 -7.34
N LEU A 156 1.60 19.45 -6.07
CA LEU A 156 0.56 19.86 -5.13
C LEU A 156 0.68 21.35 -4.75
N THR A 157 1.83 21.95 -5.03
CA THR A 157 2.11 23.36 -4.85
C THR A 157 2.30 24.02 -6.22
N GLU A 158 1.24 24.16 -7.00
CA GLU A 158 1.22 25.30 -7.90
C GLU A 158 1.10 26.53 -7.00
N GLU A 159 2.15 27.35 -6.94
CA GLU A 159 2.01 28.71 -6.44
C GLU A 159 0.79 29.29 -7.14
N LEU A 160 -0.16 29.78 -6.37
CA LEU A 160 -1.30 30.52 -6.87
C LEU A 160 -0.74 31.75 -7.60
N LYS A 161 -0.40 31.58 -8.87
CA LYS A 161 -0.01 32.66 -9.78
C LYS A 161 -1.29 33.34 -10.25
N GLY A 162 -1.82 34.22 -9.41
CA GLY A 162 -2.99 35.00 -9.74
C GLY A 162 -3.15 36.14 -8.72
N SER A 163 -3.53 37.31 -9.17
CA SER A 163 -4.05 38.33 -8.28
C SER A 163 -5.45 37.92 -7.87
N VAL A 164 -5.66 37.69 -6.57
CA VAL A 164 -7.01 37.55 -6.03
C VAL A 164 -7.67 38.92 -6.14
N ASN A 165 -8.71 39.05 -6.96
CA ASN A 165 -9.54 40.25 -6.98
C ASN A 165 -10.02 40.49 -5.54
N ASP A 166 -9.86 41.71 -5.04
CA ASP A 166 -10.12 42.09 -3.65
C ASP A 166 -9.10 41.64 -2.57
N TYR A 167 -7.92 41.13 -2.93
CA TYR A 167 -6.91 40.79 -1.92
C TYR A 167 -6.57 41.97 -1.00
N SER A 168 -6.49 43.21 -1.57
CA SER A 168 -6.21 44.44 -0.82
C SER A 168 -7.31 44.77 0.21
N ASN A 169 -8.57 44.52 -0.12
CA ASN A 169 -9.70 44.74 0.79
C ASN A 169 -9.76 43.66 1.86
N PHE A 170 -9.52 42.43 1.50
CA PHE A 170 -9.41 41.29 2.45
C PHE A 170 -8.25 41.52 3.43
N LYS A 171 -7.08 41.91 2.93
CA LYS A 171 -5.92 42.24 3.76
C LYS A 171 -6.23 43.36 4.76
N LYS A 172 -6.82 44.46 4.32
CA LYS A 172 -7.25 45.58 5.18
C LYS A 172 -8.29 45.12 6.22
N ALA A 173 -9.23 44.27 5.84
CA ALA A 173 -10.21 43.74 6.77
C ALA A 173 -9.56 42.89 7.87
N LEU A 174 -8.57 42.04 7.54
CA LEU A 174 -7.79 41.30 8.51
C LEU A 174 -6.96 42.20 9.43
N GLU A 175 -6.28 43.22 8.87
CA GLU A 175 -5.51 44.20 9.65
C GLU A 175 -6.39 44.98 10.64
N ASN A 176 -7.60 45.34 10.22
CA ASN A 176 -8.57 46.04 11.07
C ASN A 176 -9.27 45.13 12.10
N SER A 177 -9.24 43.81 11.93
CA SER A 177 -9.87 42.87 12.85
C SER A 177 -9.00 42.46 14.03
N THR A 178 -7.73 42.84 14.02
CA THR A 178 -6.75 42.50 15.08
C THR A 178 -6.21 43.76 15.75
N SER A 179 -6.02 43.71 17.05
CA SER A 179 -5.33 44.76 17.83
C SER A 179 -3.80 44.64 17.80
N PHE A 180 -3.26 43.60 17.10
CA PHE A 180 -1.83 43.37 17.00
C PHE A 180 -1.25 44.02 15.74
N ASN A 181 0.01 44.43 15.81
CA ASN A 181 0.75 44.90 14.64
C ASN A 181 1.01 43.72 13.68
N VAL A 182 0.47 43.78 12.48
CA VAL A 182 0.68 42.79 11.44
C VAL A 182 1.90 43.15 10.62
N ALA A 183 2.96 42.33 10.71
CA ALA A 183 4.16 42.48 9.89
C ALA A 183 4.18 41.42 8.78
N TYR A 184 4.55 41.84 7.58
CA TYR A 184 4.70 40.96 6.41
C TYR A 184 6.19 40.70 6.16
N GLY A 185 6.56 39.43 6.04
CA GLY A 185 7.93 39.00 5.74
C GLY A 185 7.97 37.68 5.05
N SER A 186 9.05 37.39 4.33
CA SER A 186 9.30 36.06 3.79
C SER A 186 9.71 35.14 4.93
N ILE A 187 8.91 34.09 5.19
CA ILE A 187 9.34 33.00 6.05
C ILE A 187 10.36 32.22 5.24
N LYS A 188 11.65 32.33 5.57
CA LYS A 188 12.65 31.39 5.05
C LYS A 188 12.38 30.07 5.73
N GLY A 189 11.85 29.09 4.96
CA GLY A 189 11.74 27.71 5.43
C GLY A 189 13.13 27.14 5.69
N GLU A 190 13.33 26.61 6.88
CA GLU A 190 14.47 25.76 7.22
C GLU A 190 14.33 24.38 6.56
#